data_11814f500f35e03e3b8a58b3b3ef6677
#
_entry.id   11814f500f35e03e3b8a58b3b3ef6677
#
_cell.length_a   1.000
_cell.length_b   1.000
_cell.length_c   1.000
_cell.angle_alpha   90.00
_cell.angle_beta   90.00
_cell.angle_gamma   90.00
#
_symmetry.space_group_name_H-M   'P 1'
#
loop_
_entity.id
_entity.type
_entity.pdbx_description
1 polymer ?
#
loop_
_entity_poly.entity_id
_entity_poly.type
_entity_poly.pdbx_seq_one_letter_code
_entity_poly.pdbx_strand_id
1 'polypeptide(L)'
;TFSNFLKTMDPVIHKQYVFERFKDNKTGRGTVVEEPKFNFEAPKFKSKLDLPKASTNPAAKKYLENRKLNPDKFYYTDKFKAWSNSHKKTFDSVTYDEPRIIIPLFYKNTLVGFQGRSLGPSKVKYITVMINDDAPKIYGLDQIRGGTPVYITEGPFDSTFLLNSIAMCGADGDVGK
;
A
#
# COMPACT_ATOMS: atom_id res chain seq x y z
N THR A 1 -31.45 -22.06 -23.61
CA THR A 1 -30.48 -22.79 -22.75
C THR A 1 -31.09 -23.06 -21.38
N PHE A 2 -30.62 -24.10 -20.68
CA PHE A 2 -31.08 -24.43 -19.32
C PHE A 2 -30.98 -23.26 -18.35
N SER A 3 -29.92 -22.46 -18.45
CA SER A 3 -29.76 -21.24 -17.66
C SER A 3 -30.87 -20.19 -17.90
N ASN A 4 -31.26 -20.00 -19.16
CA ASN A 4 -32.37 -19.08 -19.49
C ASN A 4 -33.71 -19.60 -18.99
N PHE A 5 -33.91 -20.90 -19.04
CA PHE A 5 -35.10 -21.55 -18.48
C PHE A 5 -35.21 -21.34 -16.99
N LEU A 6 -34.14 -21.61 -16.24
CA LEU A 6 -34.09 -21.34 -14.79
C LEU A 6 -34.33 -19.88 -14.45
N LYS A 7 -33.75 -18.96 -15.22
CA LYS A 7 -33.93 -17.53 -15.01
C LYS A 7 -35.40 -17.09 -15.10
N THR A 8 -36.16 -17.73 -15.99
CA THR A 8 -37.58 -17.42 -16.19
C THR A 8 -38.46 -18.08 -15.12
N MET A 9 -38.11 -19.29 -14.68
CA MET A 9 -38.91 -20.07 -13.74
C MET A 9 -38.66 -19.71 -12.29
N ASP A 10 -37.41 -19.55 -11.88
CA ASP A 10 -36.99 -19.18 -10.53
C ASP A 10 -35.67 -18.41 -10.53
N PRO A 11 -35.72 -17.07 -10.37
CA PRO A 11 -34.53 -16.22 -10.33
C PRO A 11 -33.57 -16.53 -9.17
N VAL A 12 -34.07 -17.12 -8.07
CA VAL A 12 -33.23 -17.45 -6.91
C VAL A 12 -32.39 -18.69 -7.21
N ILE A 13 -33.05 -19.74 -7.72
CA ILE A 13 -32.37 -20.98 -8.13
C ILE A 13 -31.40 -20.68 -9.30
N HIS A 14 -31.78 -19.78 -10.23
CA HIS A 14 -30.86 -19.34 -11.29
C HIS A 14 -29.58 -18.72 -10.75
N LYS A 15 -29.66 -17.82 -9.74
CA LYS A 15 -28.47 -17.22 -9.11
C LYS A 15 -27.57 -18.28 -8.47
N GLN A 16 -28.18 -19.23 -7.76
CA GLN A 16 -27.44 -20.35 -7.14
C GLN A 16 -26.75 -21.23 -8.18
N TYR A 17 -27.46 -21.60 -9.24
CA TYR A 17 -26.92 -22.38 -10.37
C TYR A 17 -25.73 -21.67 -11.06
N VAL A 18 -25.84 -20.35 -11.30
CA VAL A 18 -24.74 -19.56 -11.89
C VAL A 18 -23.54 -19.50 -10.94
N PHE A 19 -23.77 -19.34 -9.64
CA PHE A 19 -22.73 -19.30 -8.63
C PHE A 19 -21.98 -20.65 -8.50
N GLU A 20 -22.72 -21.77 -8.50
CA GLU A 20 -22.11 -23.10 -8.45
C GLU A 20 -21.28 -23.39 -9.71
N ARG A 21 -21.78 -23.04 -10.88
CA ARG A 21 -21.01 -23.16 -12.13
C ARG A 21 -19.75 -22.27 -12.15
N PHE A 22 -19.81 -21.12 -11.53
CA PHE A 22 -18.64 -20.25 -11.37
C PHE A 22 -17.60 -20.90 -10.45
N LYS A 23 -18.03 -21.49 -9.32
CA LYS A 23 -17.16 -22.25 -8.42
C LYS A 23 -16.48 -23.44 -9.10
N ASP A 24 -17.20 -24.12 -9.98
CA ASP A 24 -16.68 -25.29 -10.71
C ASP A 24 -15.86 -24.92 -11.96
N ASN A 25 -15.56 -23.65 -12.19
CA ASN A 25 -14.94 -23.13 -13.42
C ASN A 25 -15.68 -23.54 -14.72
N LYS A 26 -16.96 -23.92 -14.62
CA LYS A 26 -17.82 -24.31 -15.75
C LYS A 26 -18.68 -23.16 -16.27
N THR A 27 -18.17 -21.93 -16.23
CA THR A 27 -18.88 -20.80 -16.85
C THR A 27 -18.87 -20.96 -18.37
N GLY A 28 -20.03 -21.33 -18.87
CA GLY A 28 -20.22 -21.71 -20.25
C GLY A 28 -19.77 -20.68 -21.27
N ARG A 29 -18.95 -21.11 -22.09
CA ARG A 29 -18.50 -20.86 -23.46
C ARG A 29 -16.99 -21.07 -23.51
N GLY A 30 -16.46 -22.25 -23.22
CA GLY A 30 -15.17 -22.71 -23.77
C GLY A 30 -13.97 -21.72 -23.82
N THR A 31 -14.07 -20.57 -23.20
CA THR A 31 -12.98 -19.65 -23.02
C THR A 31 -12.21 -20.16 -21.81
N VAL A 32 -11.14 -20.88 -22.06
CA VAL A 32 -10.05 -20.99 -21.11
C VAL A 32 -9.65 -19.54 -20.82
N VAL A 33 -10.04 -19.03 -19.68
CA VAL A 33 -9.45 -17.79 -19.17
C VAL A 33 -8.01 -18.20 -18.85
N GLU A 34 -7.10 -17.96 -19.80
CA GLU A 34 -5.68 -18.01 -19.47
C GLU A 34 -5.49 -17.06 -18.29
N GLU A 35 -4.96 -17.58 -17.19
CA GLU A 35 -4.54 -16.72 -16.10
C GLU A 35 -3.65 -15.65 -16.70
N PRO A 36 -3.95 -14.36 -16.49
CA PRO A 36 -3.13 -13.30 -17.05
C PRO A 36 -1.70 -13.55 -16.57
N LYS A 37 -0.82 -13.92 -17.48
CA LYS A 37 0.63 -14.00 -17.23
C LYS A 37 1.10 -12.56 -17.08
N PHE A 38 1.04 -12.07 -15.86
CA PHE A 38 1.68 -10.81 -15.51
C PHE A 38 3.19 -11.01 -15.65
N ASN A 39 3.76 -10.65 -16.77
CA ASN A 39 5.19 -10.45 -16.91
C ASN A 39 5.55 -9.18 -16.14
N PHE A 40 5.66 -9.32 -14.83
CA PHE A 40 6.35 -8.32 -14.03
C PHE A 40 7.85 -8.48 -14.30
N GLU A 41 8.37 -7.81 -15.29
CA GLU A 41 9.74 -7.33 -15.17
C GLU A 41 9.70 -6.35 -14.00
N ALA A 42 9.95 -6.88 -12.82
CA ALA A 42 10.04 -6.06 -11.61
C ALA A 42 11.10 -4.99 -11.89
N PRO A 43 10.74 -3.70 -11.92
CA PRO A 43 11.77 -2.68 -11.99
C PRO A 43 12.74 -3.00 -10.87
N LYS A 44 14.05 -2.99 -11.13
CA LYS A 44 15.11 -3.24 -10.15
C LYS A 44 15.12 -2.09 -9.15
N PHE A 45 14.11 -2.01 -8.30
CA PHE A 45 14.04 -1.02 -7.24
C PHE A 45 15.06 -1.39 -6.18
N LYS A 46 15.90 -0.41 -5.84
CA LYS A 46 16.86 -0.55 -4.75
C LYS A 46 16.07 -0.93 -3.49
N SER A 47 16.43 -2.03 -2.86
CA SER A 47 15.80 -2.51 -1.61
C SER A 47 16.10 -1.59 -0.40
N LYS A 48 16.86 -0.52 -0.60
CA LYS A 48 17.21 0.49 0.41
C LYS A 48 16.84 1.87 -0.09
N LEU A 49 16.17 2.64 0.76
CA LEU A 49 16.03 4.07 0.56
C LEU A 49 17.41 4.73 0.73
N ASP A 50 17.78 5.57 -0.23
CA ASP A 50 18.97 6.40 -0.18
C ASP A 50 18.67 7.70 0.62
N LEU A 51 18.32 7.51 1.89
CA LEU A 51 18.00 8.56 2.83
C LEU A 51 18.63 8.27 4.21
N PRO A 52 19.00 9.31 4.96
CA PRO A 52 19.42 9.15 6.34
C PRO A 52 18.26 8.66 7.21
N LYS A 53 18.58 7.91 8.26
CA LYS A 53 17.61 7.52 9.28
C LYS A 53 17.08 8.77 10.00
N ALA A 54 15.83 8.74 10.42
CA ALA A 54 15.23 9.84 11.17
C ALA A 54 15.93 10.10 12.51
N SER A 55 16.61 9.09 13.06
CA SER A 55 17.45 9.22 14.27
C SER A 55 18.64 10.16 14.10
N THR A 56 19.12 10.37 12.88
CA THR A 56 20.27 11.26 12.61
C THR A 56 19.88 12.74 12.53
N ASN A 57 18.58 13.05 12.36
CA ASN A 57 18.09 14.42 12.38
C ASN A 57 17.45 14.76 13.74
N PRO A 58 17.95 15.78 14.46
CA PRO A 58 17.46 16.10 15.82
C PRO A 58 15.97 16.40 15.91
N ALA A 59 15.41 17.12 14.91
CA ALA A 59 14.00 17.47 14.89
C ALA A 59 13.11 16.25 14.63
N ALA A 60 13.47 15.41 13.66
CA ALA A 60 12.75 14.19 13.34
C ALA A 60 12.84 13.18 14.50
N LYS A 61 14.02 13.02 15.09
CA LYS A 61 14.25 12.19 16.27
C LYS A 61 13.34 12.61 17.42
N LYS A 62 13.41 13.89 17.84
CA LYS A 62 12.57 14.42 18.91
C LYS A 62 11.08 14.25 18.64
N TYR A 63 10.65 14.48 17.39
CA TYR A 63 9.25 14.31 17.00
C TYR A 63 8.77 12.85 17.18
N LEU A 64 9.58 11.88 16.77
CA LEU A 64 9.25 10.45 16.88
C LEU A 64 9.32 9.97 18.33
N GLU A 65 10.35 10.36 19.09
CA GLU A 65 10.51 10.00 20.51
C GLU A 65 9.36 10.54 21.38
N ASN A 66 8.90 11.77 21.14
CA ASN A 66 7.73 12.33 21.81
C ASN A 66 6.45 11.49 21.57
N ARG A 67 6.39 10.78 20.45
CA ARG A 67 5.32 9.84 20.10
C ARG A 67 5.60 8.41 20.54
N LYS A 68 6.70 8.17 21.25
CA LYS A 68 7.15 6.83 21.68
C LYS A 68 7.46 5.88 20.50
N LEU A 69 7.84 6.46 19.37
CA LEU A 69 8.22 5.71 18.15
C LEU A 69 9.73 5.58 18.07
N ASN A 70 10.21 4.44 17.56
CA ASN A 70 11.65 4.24 17.32
C ASN A 70 12.10 4.98 16.05
N PRO A 71 12.96 6.02 16.14
CA PRO A 71 13.41 6.81 15.00
C PRO A 71 14.19 6.01 13.94
N ASP A 72 14.80 4.89 14.31
CA ASP A 72 15.59 4.06 13.39
C ASP A 72 14.74 3.27 12.39
N LYS A 73 13.44 3.17 12.65
CA LYS A 73 12.50 2.54 11.70
C LYS A 73 12.11 3.44 10.53
N PHE A 74 12.38 4.74 10.64
CA PHE A 74 11.96 5.77 9.69
C PHE A 74 13.16 6.46 9.06
N TYR A 75 12.89 7.20 7.99
CA TYR A 75 13.90 8.01 7.29
C TYR A 75 13.48 9.48 7.30
N TYR A 76 14.38 10.35 6.85
CA TYR A 76 14.15 11.78 6.86
C TYR A 76 14.65 12.41 5.58
N THR A 77 13.95 13.45 5.11
CA THR A 77 14.39 14.32 4.03
C THR A 77 14.00 15.76 4.32
N ASP A 78 14.89 16.70 4.03
CA ASP A 78 14.61 18.13 4.11
C ASP A 78 13.74 18.63 2.96
N LYS A 79 13.80 17.93 1.80
CA LYS A 79 13.15 18.32 0.55
C LYS A 79 12.33 17.16 0.02
N PHE A 80 11.12 17.01 0.55
CA PHE A 80 10.26 15.87 0.25
C PHE A 80 9.85 15.79 -1.23
N LYS A 81 9.42 16.92 -1.81
CA LYS A 81 8.93 16.93 -3.20
C LYS A 81 10.06 16.64 -4.18
N ALA A 82 11.22 17.28 -3.99
CA ALA A 82 12.39 17.08 -4.84
C ALA A 82 12.88 15.63 -4.76
N TRP A 83 12.96 15.09 -3.55
CA TRP A 83 13.35 13.70 -3.34
C TRP A 83 12.31 12.72 -3.93
N SER A 84 11.02 12.96 -3.74
CA SER A 84 9.96 12.13 -4.33
C SER A 84 10.05 12.09 -5.87
N ASN A 85 10.27 13.26 -6.49
CA ASN A 85 10.38 13.38 -7.93
C ASN A 85 11.61 12.65 -8.51
N SER A 86 12.64 12.37 -7.71
CA SER A 86 13.77 11.54 -8.15
C SER A 86 13.39 10.05 -8.26
N HIS A 87 12.31 9.62 -7.62
CA HIS A 87 11.80 8.25 -7.67
C HIS A 87 10.63 8.12 -8.66
N LYS A 88 9.69 9.05 -8.59
CA LYS A 88 8.55 9.14 -9.48
C LYS A 88 8.11 10.60 -9.60
N LYS A 89 8.00 11.11 -10.82
CA LYS A 89 7.48 12.46 -11.08
C LYS A 89 6.04 12.57 -10.54
N THR A 90 5.89 13.24 -9.40
CA THR A 90 4.62 13.37 -8.66
C THR A 90 4.24 14.83 -8.47
N PHE A 91 5.22 15.71 -8.32
CA PHE A 91 5.02 17.13 -8.05
C PHE A 91 5.50 17.98 -9.24
N ASP A 92 4.64 18.87 -9.73
CA ASP A 92 4.98 19.79 -10.81
C ASP A 92 5.92 20.89 -10.34
N SER A 93 5.78 21.33 -9.08
CA SER A 93 6.62 22.36 -8.48
C SER A 93 7.23 21.92 -7.18
N VAL A 94 8.52 22.18 -7.04
CA VAL A 94 9.31 21.96 -5.82
C VAL A 94 9.68 23.26 -5.11
N THR A 95 9.13 24.41 -5.54
CA THR A 95 9.47 25.73 -5.02
C THR A 95 9.19 25.86 -3.53
N TYR A 96 8.07 25.28 -3.06
CA TYR A 96 7.71 25.22 -1.64
C TYR A 96 7.80 23.76 -1.19
N ASP A 97 9.01 23.36 -0.84
CA ASP A 97 9.28 22.03 -0.32
C ASP A 97 9.42 22.08 1.20
N GLU A 98 9.10 20.98 1.85
CA GLU A 98 9.12 20.90 3.32
C GLU A 98 9.76 19.60 3.81
N PRO A 99 10.39 19.64 5.00
CA PRO A 99 10.97 18.45 5.60
C PRO A 99 9.88 17.46 6.03
N ARG A 100 10.13 16.19 5.77
CA ARG A 100 9.22 15.11 6.15
C ARG A 100 9.95 13.88 6.67
N ILE A 101 9.30 13.19 7.60
CA ILE A 101 9.63 11.81 7.97
C ILE A 101 9.10 10.89 6.87
N ILE A 102 9.93 9.99 6.41
CA ILE A 102 9.60 9.03 5.36
C ILE A 102 9.33 7.66 5.96
N ILE A 103 8.16 7.14 5.66
CA ILE A 103 7.66 5.83 6.06
C ILE A 103 7.65 4.96 4.80
N PRO A 104 8.59 4.02 4.65
CA PRO A 104 8.67 3.21 3.45
C PRO A 104 7.56 2.15 3.41
N LEU A 105 7.03 1.89 2.24
CA LEU A 105 6.08 0.81 1.96
C LEU A 105 6.81 -0.29 1.20
N PHE A 106 6.93 -1.45 1.82
CA PHE A 106 7.53 -2.63 1.22
C PHE A 106 6.46 -3.68 0.90
N TYR A 107 6.63 -4.33 -0.25
CA TYR A 107 5.86 -5.49 -0.65
C TYR A 107 6.77 -6.48 -1.37
N LYS A 108 6.81 -7.72 -0.89
CA LYS A 108 7.72 -8.79 -1.37
C LYS A 108 9.19 -8.33 -1.39
N ASN A 109 9.63 -7.73 -0.27
CA ASN A 109 10.96 -7.17 -0.06
C ASN A 109 11.37 -6.06 -1.07
N THR A 110 10.42 -5.49 -1.77
CA THR A 110 10.66 -4.40 -2.73
C THR A 110 10.00 -3.12 -2.22
N LEU A 111 10.69 -1.98 -2.34
CA LEU A 111 10.11 -0.68 -2.06
C LEU A 111 9.09 -0.33 -3.14
N VAL A 112 7.81 -0.31 -2.79
CA VAL A 112 6.70 -0.06 -3.72
C VAL A 112 6.13 1.35 -3.61
N GLY A 113 6.44 2.04 -2.53
CA GLY A 113 6.00 3.39 -2.28
C GLY A 113 6.53 3.92 -0.95
N PHE A 114 6.12 5.10 -0.59
CA PHE A 114 6.44 5.71 0.69
C PHE A 114 5.38 6.74 1.09
N GLN A 115 5.29 6.99 2.39
CA GLN A 115 4.45 8.05 2.93
C GLN A 115 5.33 9.09 3.63
N GLY A 116 5.12 10.37 3.30
CA GLY A 116 5.81 11.51 3.92
C GLY A 116 4.95 12.16 5.00
N ARG A 117 5.39 12.13 6.26
CA ARG A 117 4.75 12.80 7.39
C ARG A 117 5.40 14.14 7.66
N SER A 118 4.64 15.25 7.67
CA SER A 118 5.15 16.58 8.04
C SER A 118 5.57 16.64 9.52
N LEU A 119 6.65 17.35 9.81
CA LEU A 119 7.14 17.57 11.17
C LEU A 119 6.41 18.71 11.88
N GLY A 120 5.97 19.71 11.14
CA GLY A 120 5.30 20.90 11.64
C GLY A 120 3.89 21.09 11.09
N PRO A 121 3.31 22.29 11.27
CA PRO A 121 2.07 22.66 10.66
C PRO A 121 2.16 22.55 9.15
N SER A 122 1.29 21.76 8.56
CA SER A 122 1.20 21.60 7.10
C SER A 122 -0.26 21.42 6.72
N LYS A 123 -0.63 21.93 5.55
CA LYS A 123 -1.99 21.74 4.99
C LYS A 123 -2.28 20.25 4.79
N VAL A 124 -1.27 19.48 4.43
CA VAL A 124 -1.38 18.04 4.21
C VAL A 124 -0.40 17.31 5.13
N LYS A 125 -0.92 16.71 6.19
CA LYS A 125 -0.13 16.00 7.21
C LYS A 125 0.59 14.78 6.64
N TYR A 126 -0.05 14.02 5.79
CA TYR A 126 0.48 12.82 5.15
C TYR A 126 0.35 12.93 3.63
N ILE A 127 1.40 12.57 2.92
CA ILE A 127 1.40 12.44 1.46
C ILE A 127 1.95 11.06 1.14
N THR A 128 1.17 10.25 0.43
CA THR A 128 1.59 8.92 -0.03
C THR A 128 1.94 8.98 -1.50
N VAL A 129 3.11 8.45 -1.85
CA VAL A 129 3.58 8.32 -3.22
C VAL A 129 3.84 6.85 -3.49
N MET A 130 3.13 6.28 -4.46
CA MET A 130 3.35 4.93 -4.93
C MET A 130 4.34 4.96 -6.10
N ILE A 131 5.45 4.23 -5.98
CA ILE A 131 6.43 4.04 -7.05
C ILE A 131 5.85 3.03 -8.05
N ASN A 132 5.25 1.96 -7.54
CA ASN A 132 4.50 0.99 -8.31
C ASN A 132 3.01 1.17 -8.01
N ASP A 133 2.22 1.59 -9.00
CA ASP A 133 0.79 1.87 -8.85
C ASP A 133 -0.05 0.59 -8.70
N ASP A 134 0.48 -0.56 -9.16
CA ASP A 134 -0.20 -1.85 -9.04
C ASP A 134 0.02 -2.52 -7.68
N ALA A 135 0.91 -1.97 -6.86
CA ALA A 135 1.20 -2.53 -5.54
C ALA A 135 0.19 -2.05 -4.48
N PRO A 136 -0.06 -2.88 -3.45
CA PRO A 136 -0.94 -2.48 -2.35
C PRO A 136 -0.41 -1.24 -1.60
N LYS A 137 -1.27 -0.25 -1.38
CA LYS A 137 -0.99 0.97 -0.62
C LYS A 137 -1.11 0.71 0.88
N ILE A 138 -0.37 -0.27 1.37
CA ILE A 138 -0.47 -0.79 2.73
C ILE A 138 0.92 -0.84 3.36
N TYR A 139 1.05 -0.32 4.57
CA TYR A 139 2.26 -0.44 5.39
C TYR A 139 2.29 -1.77 6.13
N GLY A 140 3.45 -2.40 6.23
CA GLY A 140 3.67 -3.56 7.10
C GLY A 140 3.35 -4.92 6.49
N LEU A 141 3.01 -5.01 5.19
CA LEU A 141 2.66 -6.29 4.56
C LEU A 141 3.75 -7.36 4.68
N ASP A 142 5.02 -6.98 4.55
CA ASP A 142 6.14 -7.93 4.65
C ASP A 142 6.46 -8.38 6.09
N GLN A 143 5.78 -7.78 7.08
CA GLN A 143 5.95 -8.10 8.50
C GLN A 143 4.90 -9.07 9.03
N ILE A 144 3.89 -9.41 8.21
CA ILE A 144 2.80 -10.30 8.61
C ILE A 144 3.32 -11.72 8.85
N ARG A 145 2.90 -12.28 9.98
CA ARG A 145 3.17 -13.67 10.35
C ARG A 145 1.87 -14.48 10.29
N GLY A 146 1.89 -15.59 9.58
CA GLY A 146 0.76 -16.52 9.54
C GLY A 146 0.47 -17.14 10.90
N GLY A 147 -0.77 -17.61 11.08
CA GLY A 147 -1.18 -18.32 12.30
C GLY A 147 -1.51 -17.44 13.50
N THR A 148 -1.41 -16.11 13.38
CA THR A 148 -1.80 -15.15 14.44
C THR A 148 -2.70 -14.08 13.86
N PRO A 149 -3.60 -13.48 14.67
CA PRO A 149 -4.44 -12.39 14.23
C PRO A 149 -3.63 -11.23 13.64
N VAL A 150 -4.11 -10.63 12.55
CA VAL A 150 -3.54 -9.44 11.95
C VAL A 150 -4.38 -8.24 12.35
N TYR A 151 -3.75 -7.24 12.96
CA TYR A 151 -4.40 -5.99 13.33
C TYR A 151 -4.31 -4.99 12.18
N ILE A 152 -5.40 -4.30 11.90
CA ILE A 152 -5.47 -3.26 10.88
C ILE A 152 -5.62 -1.91 11.58
N THR A 153 -4.72 -0.98 11.28
CA THR A 153 -4.78 0.39 11.81
C THR A 153 -4.97 1.39 10.67
N GLU A 154 -5.43 2.59 11.01
CA GLU A 154 -5.60 3.66 10.04
C GLU A 154 -4.25 4.22 9.56
N GLY A 155 -3.28 4.33 10.46
CA GLY A 155 -1.99 4.96 10.17
C GLY A 155 -0.77 4.08 10.48
N PRO A 156 0.32 4.22 9.68
CA PRO A 156 1.54 3.45 9.90
C PRO A 156 2.17 3.63 11.28
N PHE A 157 2.07 4.81 11.89
CA PHE A 157 2.61 5.03 13.23
C PHE A 157 1.88 4.18 14.27
N ASP A 158 0.56 4.08 14.18
CA ASP A 158 -0.25 3.30 15.11
C ASP A 158 0.05 1.80 14.97
N SER A 159 0.27 1.34 13.74
CA SER A 159 0.69 -0.03 13.45
C SER A 159 1.99 -0.42 14.16
N THR A 160 2.91 0.53 14.37
CA THR A 160 4.21 0.19 15.01
C THR A 160 4.10 -0.20 16.49
N PHE A 161 2.98 0.06 17.13
CA PHE A 161 2.71 -0.32 18.54
C PHE A 161 2.11 -1.72 18.67
N LEU A 162 1.68 -2.31 17.57
CA LEU A 162 1.04 -3.62 17.55
C LEU A 162 1.93 -4.65 16.87
N LEU A 163 1.97 -5.84 17.45
CA LEU A 163 2.59 -6.99 16.79
C LEU A 163 1.65 -7.49 15.67
N ASN A 164 2.23 -7.93 14.56
CA ASN A 164 1.49 -8.50 13.43
C ASN A 164 0.38 -7.58 12.92
N SER A 165 0.75 -6.36 12.56
CA SER A 165 -0.18 -5.32 12.14
C SER A 165 0.18 -4.70 10.80
N ILE A 166 -0.85 -4.19 10.12
CA ILE A 166 -0.76 -3.41 8.90
C ILE A 166 -1.47 -2.08 9.05
N ALA A 167 -1.14 -1.12 8.19
CA ALA A 167 -1.86 0.15 8.16
C ALA A 167 -2.24 0.56 6.74
N MET A 168 -3.43 1.16 6.62
CA MET A 168 -3.89 1.78 5.38
C MET A 168 -3.15 3.12 5.20
N CYS A 169 -2.58 3.37 4.03
CA CYS A 169 -1.80 4.58 3.74
C CYS A 169 -2.59 5.61 2.91
N GLY A 170 -3.88 5.72 3.10
CA GLY A 170 -4.78 6.68 2.44
C GLY A 170 -6.23 6.35 2.71
N ALA A 171 -7.10 7.37 2.67
CA ALA A 171 -8.54 7.22 2.85
C ALA A 171 -9.23 6.47 1.69
N ASP A 172 -8.55 6.39 0.56
CA ASP A 172 -9.00 5.67 -0.62
C ASP A 172 -8.69 4.19 -0.39
N GLY A 173 -9.63 3.50 0.25
CA GLY A 173 -9.55 2.05 0.49
C GLY A 173 -9.56 1.21 -0.79
N ASP A 174 -8.88 1.67 -1.84
CA ASP A 174 -8.69 0.94 -3.08
C ASP A 174 -7.67 -0.19 -2.83
N VAL A 175 -8.18 -1.27 -2.26
CA VAL A 175 -7.49 -2.55 -2.10
C VAL A 175 -7.52 -3.27 -3.45
N GLY A 176 -6.83 -2.68 -4.42
CA GLY A 176 -6.60 -3.34 -5.70
C GLY A 176 -7.80 -3.35 -6.64
N LYS A 177 -7.61 -2.76 -7.77
CA LYS A 177 -8.31 -3.16 -8.99
C LYS A 177 -7.76 -4.49 -9.47
#